data_f833ad9aa3c683c3e81dfc1844acd914
#
_entry.id   f833ad9aa3c683c3e81dfc1844acd914
#
_cell.length_a   1.000
_cell.length_b   1.000
_cell.length_c   1.000
_cell.angle_alpha   90.00
_cell.angle_beta   90.00
_cell.angle_gamma   90.00
#
_symmetry.space_group_name_H-M   'P 1'
#
loop_
_entity.id
_entity.type
_entity.pdbx_description
1 polymer ?
#
loop_
_entity_poly.entity_id
_entity_poly.type
_entity_poly.pdbx_seq_one_letter_code
_entity_poly.pdbx_strand_id
1 'polypeptide(L)'
;MVEIKKELDDDIVVIGLENKDFYVEVTNFGCTLLKAVVKDKEGNPCDCVLGFPEVSDYQKRDGTYLGALVGRVCNRIEKGTFTLNGKTYNVPINNGPNSLHGGIEGFSYKVFDYEFIEDGVKFHYVSKDGEEGYPGTLDFYAYYTIEGTSLHMRYEATSDQDTIINITNHSYFNLNGHASGVHNHVLKLNADEVGCVDGDGLYTGELLDVTNTPFDFRSEKVIGDCIKDNHPQLITARGYDHPFVFNTDKNQAELYSPETGIKLTVSTTYPSAQVYSANYLDGQLDKYGYTMHPQDALCIETSYLPDSIHKEENPKVILK
;
A
#
# COMPACT_ATOMS: atom_id res chain seq x y z
N MET A 1 -20.85 -13.31 1.98
CA MET A 1 -20.82 -14.24 0.80
C MET A 1 -19.45 -14.11 0.15
N VAL A 2 -18.86 -15.23 -0.24
CA VAL A 2 -17.56 -15.25 -0.97
C VAL A 2 -17.79 -16.03 -2.26
N GLU A 3 -17.47 -15.43 -3.40
CA GLU A 3 -17.70 -16.09 -4.71
C GLU A 3 -16.75 -15.57 -5.79
N ILE A 4 -16.50 -16.41 -6.81
CA ILE A 4 -15.81 -15.96 -8.02
C ILE A 4 -16.78 -15.08 -8.84
N LYS A 5 -16.32 -13.87 -9.15
CA LYS A 5 -17.07 -12.92 -10.01
C LYS A 5 -16.65 -13.01 -11.47
N LYS A 6 -15.38 -13.34 -11.73
CA LYS A 6 -14.83 -13.46 -13.08
C LYS A 6 -13.65 -14.44 -13.07
N GLU A 7 -13.59 -15.30 -14.07
CA GLU A 7 -12.43 -16.13 -14.38
C GLU A 7 -11.79 -15.57 -15.65
N LEU A 8 -10.48 -15.48 -15.65
CA LEU A 8 -9.66 -14.95 -16.74
C LEU A 8 -8.65 -16.00 -17.20
N ASP A 9 -7.92 -15.70 -18.26
CA ASP A 9 -6.80 -16.55 -18.69
C ASP A 9 -5.69 -16.57 -17.61
N ASP A 10 -4.77 -17.54 -17.70
CA ASP A 10 -3.63 -17.70 -16.80
C ASP A 10 -3.99 -17.93 -15.30
N ASP A 11 -5.11 -18.64 -15.04
CA ASP A 11 -5.60 -18.95 -13.70
C ASP A 11 -5.90 -17.72 -12.81
N ILE A 12 -6.09 -16.56 -13.44
CA ILE A 12 -6.45 -15.34 -12.74
C ILE A 12 -7.96 -15.29 -12.49
N VAL A 13 -8.33 -14.96 -11.25
CA VAL A 13 -9.73 -14.84 -10.84
C VAL A 13 -9.99 -13.51 -10.15
N VAL A 14 -11.22 -13.02 -10.28
CA VAL A 14 -11.77 -11.95 -9.45
C VAL A 14 -12.73 -12.55 -8.43
N ILE A 15 -12.50 -12.27 -7.16
CA ILE A 15 -13.26 -12.79 -6.03
C ILE A 15 -14.01 -11.65 -5.36
N GLY A 16 -15.30 -11.81 -5.20
CA GLY A 16 -16.17 -10.90 -4.44
C GLY A 16 -16.34 -11.37 -3.00
N LEU A 17 -16.15 -10.46 -2.06
CA LEU A 17 -16.45 -10.62 -0.64
C LEU A 17 -17.61 -9.67 -0.32
N GLU A 18 -18.74 -10.17 0.14
CA GLU A 18 -19.93 -9.35 0.33
C GLU A 18 -20.68 -9.70 1.61
N ASN A 19 -21.10 -8.68 2.33
CA ASN A 19 -22.12 -8.74 3.36
C ASN A 19 -23.17 -7.63 3.12
N LYS A 20 -24.07 -7.40 4.05
CA LYS A 20 -25.17 -6.41 3.88
C LYS A 20 -24.71 -4.95 3.77
N ASP A 21 -23.52 -4.63 4.27
CA ASP A 21 -23.02 -3.25 4.45
C ASP A 21 -21.75 -2.94 3.67
N PHE A 22 -21.06 -3.97 3.17
CA PHE A 22 -19.76 -3.83 2.54
C PHE A 22 -19.55 -4.82 1.39
N TYR A 23 -19.02 -4.34 0.28
CA TYR A 23 -18.64 -5.13 -0.87
C TYR A 23 -17.19 -4.87 -1.25
N VAL A 24 -16.43 -5.95 -1.40
CA VAL A 24 -15.00 -5.91 -1.78
C VAL A 24 -14.78 -6.82 -2.98
N GLU A 25 -14.02 -6.37 -3.96
CA GLU A 25 -13.45 -7.24 -5.00
C GLU A 25 -11.94 -7.30 -4.85
N VAL A 26 -11.41 -8.52 -4.96
CA VAL A 26 -9.96 -8.79 -4.98
C VAL A 26 -9.62 -9.73 -6.12
N THR A 27 -8.39 -9.73 -6.58
CA THR A 27 -7.90 -10.73 -7.54
C THR A 27 -6.71 -11.47 -6.93
N ASN A 28 -6.51 -12.72 -7.35
CA ASN A 28 -5.32 -13.48 -6.99
C ASN A 28 -4.06 -13.04 -7.75
N PHE A 29 -4.19 -12.16 -8.76
CA PHE A 29 -3.05 -11.49 -9.37
C PHE A 29 -2.58 -10.35 -8.45
N GLY A 30 -1.40 -10.51 -7.85
CA GLY A 30 -0.84 -9.58 -6.88
C GLY A 30 -1.68 -9.40 -5.61
N CYS A 31 -2.60 -10.32 -5.29
CA CYS A 31 -3.57 -10.16 -4.19
C CYS A 31 -4.19 -8.75 -4.19
N THR A 32 -4.52 -8.24 -5.39
CA THR A 32 -4.88 -6.84 -5.59
C THR A 32 -6.29 -6.54 -5.11
N LEU A 33 -6.45 -5.48 -4.32
CA LEU A 33 -7.75 -4.91 -3.96
C LEU A 33 -8.29 -4.10 -5.15
N LEU A 34 -9.37 -4.56 -5.76
CA LEU A 34 -9.96 -3.95 -6.96
C LEU A 34 -11.09 -2.99 -6.62
N LYS A 35 -11.89 -3.29 -5.58
CA LYS A 35 -13.01 -2.46 -5.10
C LYS A 35 -13.17 -2.54 -3.60
N ALA A 36 -13.62 -1.45 -3.00
CA ALA A 36 -14.07 -1.37 -1.62
C ALA A 36 -15.30 -0.43 -1.56
N VAL A 37 -16.50 -1.02 -1.61
CA VAL A 37 -17.75 -0.28 -1.78
C VAL A 37 -18.52 -0.24 -0.46
N VAL A 38 -18.77 0.96 0.04
CA VAL A 38 -19.63 1.25 1.20
C VAL A 38 -20.72 2.25 0.79
N LYS A 39 -21.72 2.46 1.66
CA LYS A 39 -22.73 3.50 1.43
C LYS A 39 -22.24 4.85 1.92
N ASP A 40 -22.49 5.88 1.11
CA ASP A 40 -22.31 7.27 1.51
C ASP A 40 -23.39 7.73 2.52
N LYS A 41 -23.32 8.98 2.99
CA LYS A 41 -24.29 9.59 3.91
C LYS A 41 -25.72 9.67 3.35
N GLU A 42 -25.90 9.53 2.04
CA GLU A 42 -27.20 9.54 1.35
C GLU A 42 -27.71 8.12 1.09
N GLY A 43 -26.87 7.09 1.36
CA GLY A 43 -27.18 5.68 1.14
C GLY A 43 -26.79 5.14 -0.24
N ASN A 44 -26.12 5.93 -1.07
CA ASN A 44 -25.63 5.51 -2.37
C ASN A 44 -24.34 4.69 -2.24
N PRO A 45 -24.11 3.67 -3.08
CA PRO A 45 -22.86 2.94 -3.09
C PRO A 45 -21.71 3.85 -3.57
N CYS A 46 -20.62 3.85 -2.83
CA CYS A 46 -19.39 4.57 -3.15
C CYS A 46 -18.21 3.61 -3.10
N ASP A 47 -17.50 3.45 -4.21
CA ASP A 47 -16.24 2.71 -4.25
C ASP A 47 -15.10 3.63 -3.82
N CYS A 48 -14.42 3.25 -2.76
CA CYS A 48 -13.44 4.07 -2.06
C CYS A 48 -11.99 3.87 -2.53
N VAL A 49 -11.75 3.02 -3.55
CA VAL A 49 -10.39 2.77 -4.06
C VAL A 49 -10.31 2.98 -5.57
N LEU A 50 -9.27 3.64 -6.05
CA LEU A 50 -8.99 3.72 -7.47
C LEU A 50 -8.57 2.35 -8.02
N GLY A 51 -8.79 2.13 -9.29
CA GLY A 51 -8.40 0.89 -9.98
C GLY A 51 -8.53 1.02 -11.48
N PHE A 52 -7.90 0.10 -12.21
CA PHE A 52 -8.00 0.04 -13.66
C PHE A 52 -9.32 -0.61 -14.13
N PRO A 53 -9.76 -0.34 -15.37
CA PRO A 53 -10.98 -0.92 -15.93
C PRO A 53 -10.97 -2.45 -15.98
N GLU A 54 -9.85 -3.03 -16.39
CA GLU A 54 -9.71 -4.48 -16.56
C GLU A 54 -8.53 -5.02 -15.75
N VAL A 55 -8.62 -6.27 -15.31
CA VAL A 55 -7.53 -6.93 -14.56
C VAL A 55 -6.26 -7.04 -15.41
N SER A 56 -6.38 -7.19 -16.74
CA SER A 56 -5.25 -7.18 -17.66
C SER A 56 -4.48 -5.86 -17.68
N ASP A 57 -5.09 -4.75 -17.26
CA ASP A 57 -4.40 -3.46 -17.16
C ASP A 57 -3.39 -3.45 -16.01
N TYR A 58 -3.66 -4.18 -14.94
CA TYR A 58 -2.72 -4.34 -13.81
C TYR A 58 -1.46 -5.12 -14.19
N GLN A 59 -1.52 -5.93 -15.26
CA GLN A 59 -0.36 -6.68 -15.77
C GLN A 59 0.62 -5.80 -16.58
N LYS A 60 0.23 -4.57 -16.95
CA LYS A 60 1.02 -3.68 -17.83
C LYS A 60 2.27 -3.07 -17.18
N ARG A 61 2.48 -3.27 -15.88
CA ARG A 61 3.67 -2.80 -15.14
C ARG A 61 3.96 -1.31 -15.36
N ASP A 62 2.93 -0.48 -15.25
CA ASP A 62 3.03 0.97 -15.41
C ASP A 62 3.65 1.68 -14.18
N GLY A 63 3.98 0.93 -13.13
CA GLY A 63 4.60 1.42 -11.90
C GLY A 63 3.64 2.05 -10.91
N THR A 64 2.31 1.95 -11.12
CA THR A 64 1.33 2.51 -10.19
C THR A 64 1.02 1.61 -9.00
N TYR A 65 1.12 0.28 -9.16
CA TYR A 65 0.82 -0.72 -8.11
C TYR A 65 -0.59 -0.60 -7.50
N LEU A 66 -1.57 -0.06 -8.23
CA LEU A 66 -2.93 0.19 -7.75
C LEU A 66 -3.52 -1.02 -7.01
N GLY A 67 -3.77 -0.89 -5.70
CA GLY A 67 -4.38 -1.92 -4.86
C GLY A 67 -3.56 -3.18 -4.60
N ALA A 68 -2.37 -3.32 -5.20
CA ALA A 68 -1.58 -4.54 -5.16
C ALA A 68 -0.97 -4.79 -3.77
N LEU A 69 -0.80 -6.08 -3.43
CA LEU A 69 0.09 -6.51 -2.37
C LEU A 69 1.53 -6.37 -2.84
N VAL A 70 2.36 -5.70 -2.08
CA VAL A 70 3.75 -5.38 -2.40
C VAL A 70 4.69 -6.18 -1.52
N GLY A 71 5.62 -6.91 -2.13
CA GLY A 71 6.63 -7.76 -1.47
C GLY A 71 7.67 -8.30 -2.49
N ARG A 72 8.78 -9.00 -2.04
CA ARG A 72 9.04 -9.31 -0.60
C ARG A 72 9.25 -8.09 0.28
N VAL A 73 9.84 -7.02 -0.28
CA VAL A 73 10.14 -5.78 0.45
C VAL A 73 9.49 -4.61 -0.26
N CYS A 74 8.53 -3.98 0.41
CA CYS A 74 7.88 -2.77 -0.07
C CYS A 74 8.81 -1.56 0.08
N ASN A 75 8.50 -0.50 -0.70
CA ASN A 75 9.31 0.70 -0.80
C ASN A 75 10.73 0.40 -1.30
N ARG A 76 11.71 1.27 -1.06
CA ARG A 76 13.03 1.21 -1.67
C ARG A 76 14.05 0.45 -0.83
N ILE A 77 15.02 -0.19 -1.53
CA ILE A 77 16.29 -0.68 -0.97
C ILE A 77 17.40 0.08 -1.69
N GLU A 78 18.23 0.78 -0.94
CA GLU A 78 19.33 1.61 -1.46
C GLU A 78 20.25 0.80 -2.37
N LYS A 79 20.49 1.30 -3.60
CA LYS A 79 21.36 0.70 -4.63
C LYS A 79 21.03 -0.76 -4.98
N GLY A 80 19.83 -1.25 -4.62
CA GLY A 80 19.45 -2.64 -4.87
C GLY A 80 20.38 -3.67 -4.23
N THR A 81 20.94 -3.39 -3.05
CA THR A 81 21.85 -4.30 -2.37
C THR A 81 21.64 -4.25 -0.87
N PHE A 82 21.84 -5.35 -0.17
CA PHE A 82 21.83 -5.41 1.30
C PHE A 82 22.76 -6.52 1.80
N THR A 83 23.18 -6.40 3.07
CA THR A 83 24.01 -7.43 3.71
C THR A 83 23.19 -8.12 4.82
N LEU A 84 23.14 -9.44 4.78
CA LEU A 84 22.51 -10.27 5.80
C LEU A 84 23.46 -11.41 6.18
N ASN A 85 23.71 -11.58 7.47
CA ASN A 85 24.63 -12.61 8.01
C ASN A 85 26.03 -12.59 7.35
N GLY A 86 26.54 -11.40 7.04
CA GLY A 86 27.86 -11.21 6.44
C GLY A 86 27.94 -11.51 4.94
N LYS A 87 26.83 -11.85 4.30
CA LYS A 87 26.73 -12.06 2.84
C LYS A 87 25.97 -10.90 2.19
N THR A 88 26.51 -10.37 1.11
CA THR A 88 25.84 -9.32 0.31
C THR A 88 24.93 -9.97 -0.73
N TYR A 89 23.71 -9.46 -0.83
CA TYR A 89 22.68 -9.82 -1.79
C TYR A 89 22.39 -8.63 -2.70
N ASN A 90 22.09 -8.92 -3.97
CA ASN A 90 21.70 -7.92 -4.95
C ASN A 90 20.29 -8.21 -5.43
N VAL A 91 19.44 -7.19 -5.38
CA VAL A 91 18.06 -7.19 -5.89
C VAL A 91 17.99 -6.27 -7.12
N PRO A 92 17.03 -6.46 -8.03
CA PRO A 92 16.96 -5.66 -9.26
C PRO A 92 16.82 -4.17 -8.97
N ILE A 93 17.54 -3.35 -9.74
CA ILE A 93 17.37 -1.90 -9.77
C ILE A 93 16.28 -1.58 -10.79
N ASN A 94 15.15 -1.09 -10.33
CA ASN A 94 13.97 -0.80 -11.14
C ASN A 94 13.38 0.61 -10.91
N ASN A 95 14.02 1.43 -10.04
CA ASN A 95 13.57 2.78 -9.76
C ASN A 95 14.77 3.70 -9.50
N GLY A 96 15.20 4.45 -10.52
CA GLY A 96 16.41 5.23 -10.45
C GLY A 96 17.61 4.36 -10.06
N PRO A 97 18.40 4.74 -9.01
CA PRO A 97 19.52 3.93 -8.54
C PRO A 97 19.12 2.80 -7.58
N ASN A 98 17.81 2.68 -7.22
CA ASN A 98 17.33 1.83 -6.14
C ASN A 98 16.48 0.66 -6.62
N SER A 99 16.31 -0.36 -5.78
CA SER A 99 15.24 -1.34 -5.93
C SER A 99 13.97 -0.79 -5.31
N LEU A 100 12.82 -1.06 -5.92
CA LEU A 100 11.51 -0.63 -5.46
C LEU A 100 10.53 -1.81 -5.49
N HIS A 101 9.71 -1.93 -4.44
CA HIS A 101 8.54 -2.79 -4.36
C HIS A 101 8.79 -4.27 -4.70
N GLY A 102 9.92 -4.81 -4.24
CA GLY A 102 10.26 -6.23 -4.38
C GLY A 102 10.96 -6.59 -5.68
N GLY A 103 11.25 -5.60 -6.55
CA GLY A 103 11.99 -5.79 -7.80
C GLY A 103 11.13 -5.69 -9.05
N ILE A 104 11.57 -6.33 -10.14
CA ILE A 104 10.91 -6.26 -11.45
C ILE A 104 9.64 -7.11 -11.47
N GLU A 105 9.70 -8.28 -10.86
CA GLU A 105 8.60 -9.25 -10.77
C GLU A 105 8.27 -9.57 -9.30
N GLY A 106 8.10 -8.53 -8.49
CA GLY A 106 7.69 -8.65 -7.10
C GLY A 106 6.28 -9.27 -6.95
N PHE A 107 5.81 -9.40 -5.74
CA PHE A 107 4.53 -10.05 -5.43
C PHE A 107 3.34 -9.43 -6.14
N SER A 108 3.40 -8.15 -6.46
CA SER A 108 2.37 -7.42 -7.22
C SER A 108 2.09 -7.99 -8.62
N TYR A 109 3.01 -8.80 -9.15
CA TYR A 109 2.92 -9.39 -10.49
C TYR A 109 2.85 -10.92 -10.47
N LYS A 110 2.59 -11.52 -9.33
CA LYS A 110 2.46 -12.97 -9.18
C LYS A 110 0.99 -13.39 -9.16
N VAL A 111 0.70 -14.54 -9.74
CA VAL A 111 -0.58 -15.23 -9.56
C VAL A 111 -0.45 -16.10 -8.32
N PHE A 112 -1.29 -15.88 -7.33
CA PHE A 112 -1.33 -16.63 -6.10
C PHE A 112 -2.34 -17.76 -6.20
N ASP A 113 -2.05 -18.91 -5.61
CA ASP A 113 -3.08 -19.89 -5.28
C ASP A 113 -4.09 -19.26 -4.32
N TYR A 114 -5.34 -19.72 -4.34
CA TYR A 114 -6.36 -19.20 -3.43
C TYR A 114 -7.25 -20.30 -2.85
N GLU A 115 -7.77 -20.05 -1.67
CA GLU A 115 -8.72 -20.91 -0.98
C GLU A 115 -9.77 -20.03 -0.30
N PHE A 116 -11.05 -20.37 -0.45
CA PHE A 116 -12.11 -19.70 0.30
C PHE A 116 -12.07 -20.14 1.75
N ILE A 117 -12.17 -19.15 2.63
CA ILE A 117 -12.24 -19.33 4.08
C ILE A 117 -13.50 -18.66 4.61
N GLU A 118 -13.81 -18.78 5.89
CA GLU A 118 -14.93 -18.10 6.51
C GLU A 118 -14.78 -16.58 6.34
N ASP A 119 -15.79 -15.96 5.74
CA ASP A 119 -15.89 -14.52 5.45
C ASP A 119 -14.73 -13.92 4.61
N GLY A 120 -14.02 -14.76 3.83
CA GLY A 120 -12.91 -14.23 3.04
C GLY A 120 -12.20 -15.24 2.15
N VAL A 121 -11.00 -14.85 1.77
CA VAL A 121 -10.09 -15.62 0.92
C VAL A 121 -8.69 -15.64 1.51
N LYS A 122 -8.04 -16.79 1.42
CA LYS A 122 -6.62 -16.99 1.71
C LYS A 122 -5.88 -17.15 0.39
N PHE A 123 -4.85 -16.36 0.17
CA PHE A 123 -3.91 -16.46 -0.93
C PHE A 123 -2.62 -17.11 -0.46
N HIS A 124 -1.97 -17.86 -1.35
CA HIS A 124 -0.72 -18.57 -1.07
C HIS A 124 0.25 -18.43 -2.23
N TYR A 125 1.51 -18.17 -1.92
CA TYR A 125 2.60 -18.13 -2.89
C TYR A 125 3.90 -18.62 -2.26
N VAL A 126 4.63 -19.47 -2.99
CA VAL A 126 5.98 -19.90 -2.61
C VAL A 126 6.99 -19.14 -3.47
N SER A 127 7.64 -18.16 -2.85
CA SER A 127 8.72 -17.40 -3.48
C SER A 127 10.03 -18.14 -3.28
N LYS A 128 10.62 -18.67 -4.36
CA LYS A 128 11.80 -19.54 -4.32
C LYS A 128 13.06 -18.79 -3.88
N ASP A 129 14.01 -19.51 -3.31
CA ASP A 129 15.37 -18.97 -3.02
C ASP A 129 15.97 -18.32 -4.27
N GLY A 130 16.43 -17.06 -4.11
CA GLY A 130 16.99 -16.27 -5.19
C GLY A 130 15.98 -15.54 -6.08
N GLU A 131 14.66 -15.70 -5.87
CA GLU A 131 13.67 -14.93 -6.60
C GLU A 131 13.89 -13.43 -6.33
N GLU A 132 13.96 -12.61 -7.39
CA GLU A 132 14.32 -11.18 -7.32
C GLU A 132 15.60 -10.90 -6.49
N GLY A 133 16.49 -11.90 -6.35
CA GLY A 133 17.74 -11.79 -5.60
C GLY A 133 17.64 -11.96 -4.09
N TYR A 134 16.44 -12.18 -3.55
CA TYR A 134 16.23 -12.40 -2.11
C TYR A 134 16.61 -13.82 -1.70
N PRO A 135 17.31 -14.02 -0.54
CA PRO A 135 17.63 -15.36 -0.03
C PRO A 135 16.40 -16.04 0.57
N GLY A 136 16.44 -17.36 0.56
CA GLY A 136 15.46 -18.23 1.19
C GLY A 136 14.21 -18.51 0.35
N THR A 137 13.74 -19.73 0.46
CA THR A 137 12.42 -20.09 -0.03
C THR A 137 11.39 -19.60 0.99
N LEU A 138 10.59 -18.62 0.59
CA LEU A 138 9.57 -17.99 1.42
C LEU A 138 8.20 -18.61 1.13
N ASP A 139 7.60 -19.24 2.11
CA ASP A 139 6.22 -19.71 2.09
C ASP A 139 5.33 -18.59 2.65
N PHE A 140 4.51 -17.98 1.79
CA PHE A 140 3.80 -16.73 2.09
C PHE A 140 2.29 -16.90 1.93
N TYR A 141 1.55 -16.39 2.91
CA TYR A 141 0.09 -16.35 2.92
C TYR A 141 -0.43 -14.94 3.16
N ALA A 142 -1.48 -14.56 2.40
CA ALA A 142 -2.25 -13.37 2.65
C ALA A 142 -3.73 -13.75 2.84
N TYR A 143 -4.35 -13.22 3.91
CA TYR A 143 -5.75 -13.45 4.24
C TYR A 143 -6.51 -12.15 4.13
N TYR A 144 -7.57 -12.15 3.31
CA TYR A 144 -8.47 -11.00 3.18
C TYR A 144 -9.85 -11.44 3.64
N THR A 145 -10.33 -10.86 4.75
CA THR A 145 -11.63 -11.17 5.34
C THR A 145 -12.41 -9.89 5.61
N ILE A 146 -13.75 -9.99 5.59
CA ILE A 146 -14.62 -8.84 5.87
C ILE A 146 -15.47 -9.09 7.12
N GLU A 147 -15.56 -8.08 8.00
CA GLU A 147 -16.45 -8.07 9.16
C GLU A 147 -17.13 -6.70 9.28
N GLY A 148 -18.46 -6.65 9.20
CA GLY A 148 -19.18 -5.37 9.10
C GLY A 148 -18.70 -4.57 7.91
N THR A 149 -18.17 -3.37 8.12
CA THR A 149 -17.53 -2.53 7.09
C THR A 149 -15.98 -2.55 7.18
N SER A 150 -15.40 -3.54 7.86
CA SER A 150 -13.97 -3.70 8.00
C SER A 150 -13.43 -4.72 7.01
N LEU A 151 -12.33 -4.39 6.34
CA LEU A 151 -11.48 -5.32 5.58
C LEU A 151 -10.24 -5.62 6.43
N HIS A 152 -10.05 -6.88 6.78
CA HIS A 152 -8.87 -7.36 7.49
C HIS A 152 -7.89 -7.98 6.49
N MET A 153 -6.68 -7.46 6.46
CA MET A 153 -5.56 -8.00 5.69
C MET A 153 -4.52 -8.55 6.68
N ARG A 154 -4.31 -9.86 6.67
CA ARG A 154 -3.32 -10.53 7.53
C ARG A 154 -2.30 -11.26 6.68
N TYR A 155 -1.04 -11.14 7.04
CA TYR A 155 0.08 -11.76 6.33
C TYR A 155 0.82 -12.71 7.25
N GLU A 156 1.18 -13.87 6.72
CA GLU A 156 2.01 -14.89 7.40
C GLU A 156 3.11 -15.33 6.45
N ALA A 157 4.30 -15.54 6.99
CA ALA A 157 5.43 -16.01 6.21
C ALA A 157 6.35 -16.89 7.04
N THR A 158 6.90 -17.93 6.41
CA THR A 158 8.02 -18.70 6.93
C THR A 158 9.09 -18.84 5.85
N SER A 159 10.34 -18.98 6.26
CA SER A 159 11.46 -19.15 5.32
C SER A 159 12.37 -20.27 5.78
N ASP A 160 13.01 -20.97 4.83
CA ASP A 160 13.99 -22.03 5.08
C ASP A 160 15.38 -21.49 5.49
N GLN A 161 15.59 -20.18 5.37
CA GLN A 161 16.77 -19.46 5.86
C GLN A 161 16.44 -18.00 6.16
N ASP A 162 17.32 -17.30 6.87
CA ASP A 162 17.14 -15.88 7.14
C ASP A 162 16.97 -15.09 5.84
N THR A 163 15.95 -14.24 5.79
CA THR A 163 15.63 -13.36 4.67
C THR A 163 15.10 -12.02 5.17
N ILE A 164 14.85 -11.10 4.27
CA ILE A 164 14.16 -9.83 4.59
C ILE A 164 12.75 -9.83 4.01
N ILE A 165 11.81 -9.33 4.81
CA ILE A 165 10.40 -9.20 4.42
C ILE A 165 9.80 -7.90 4.97
N ASN A 166 9.10 -7.16 4.14
CA ASN A 166 8.32 -5.99 4.51
C ASN A 166 7.15 -5.86 3.54
N ILE A 167 5.96 -6.21 3.98
CA ILE A 167 4.78 -6.34 3.12
C ILE A 167 3.85 -5.15 3.34
N THR A 168 3.27 -4.63 2.27
CA THR A 168 2.19 -3.66 2.35
C THR A 168 1.11 -3.93 1.30
N ASN A 169 -0.03 -3.24 1.41
CA ASN A 169 -1.01 -3.11 0.35
C ASN A 169 -1.01 -1.67 -0.16
N HIS A 170 -0.93 -1.50 -1.47
CA HIS A 170 -0.79 -0.20 -2.14
C HIS A 170 -2.14 0.33 -2.66
N SER A 171 -3.17 0.30 -1.81
CA SER A 171 -4.49 0.83 -2.18
C SER A 171 -4.48 2.35 -2.24
N TYR A 172 -5.08 2.87 -3.30
CA TYR A 172 -5.25 4.29 -3.55
C TYR A 172 -6.65 4.70 -3.12
N PHE A 173 -6.78 5.24 -1.92
CA PHE A 173 -8.07 5.61 -1.35
C PHE A 173 -8.54 6.98 -1.86
N ASN A 174 -9.78 7.02 -2.33
CA ASN A 174 -10.53 8.23 -2.59
C ASN A 174 -11.97 8.05 -2.08
N LEU A 175 -12.29 8.66 -0.96
CA LEU A 175 -13.59 8.50 -0.30
C LEU A 175 -14.70 9.35 -0.94
N ASN A 176 -14.38 10.13 -1.98
CA ASN A 176 -15.36 10.82 -2.85
C ASN A 176 -15.82 9.93 -4.03
N GLY A 177 -15.36 8.68 -4.11
CA GLY A 177 -15.44 7.87 -5.31
C GLY A 177 -14.35 8.27 -6.31
N HIS A 178 -14.69 8.51 -7.58
CA HIS A 178 -13.70 8.66 -8.64
C HIS A 178 -13.75 10.02 -9.37
N ALA A 179 -14.75 10.85 -9.07
CA ALA A 179 -15.03 12.07 -9.84
C ALA A 179 -14.24 13.31 -9.38
N SER A 180 -13.55 13.25 -8.23
CA SER A 180 -12.79 14.37 -7.67
C SER A 180 -11.58 13.85 -6.89
N GLY A 181 -10.53 14.67 -6.77
CA GLY A 181 -9.34 14.33 -6.00
C GLY A 181 -9.53 14.41 -4.48
N VAL A 182 -8.44 14.16 -3.73
CA VAL A 182 -8.49 14.04 -2.26
C VAL A 182 -8.19 15.34 -1.52
N HIS A 183 -8.13 16.47 -2.20
CA HIS A 183 -7.77 17.76 -1.57
C HIS A 183 -8.73 18.19 -0.46
N ASN A 184 -10.01 17.84 -0.54
CA ASN A 184 -11.02 18.16 0.47
C ASN A 184 -11.09 17.11 1.59
N HIS A 185 -10.34 16.02 1.50
CA HIS A 185 -10.31 15.01 2.56
C HIS A 185 -9.59 15.55 3.80
N VAL A 186 -10.09 15.11 4.94
CA VAL A 186 -9.52 15.40 6.25
C VAL A 186 -8.71 14.20 6.71
N LEU A 187 -7.42 14.42 6.93
CA LEU A 187 -6.48 13.40 7.40
C LEU A 187 -6.15 13.64 8.87
N LYS A 188 -6.08 12.55 9.65
CA LYS A 188 -5.52 12.51 10.98
C LYS A 188 -4.57 11.32 11.09
N LEU A 189 -3.36 11.56 11.62
CA LEU A 189 -2.34 10.54 11.86
C LEU A 189 -1.87 10.63 13.31
N ASN A 190 -1.89 9.51 14.02
CA ASN A 190 -1.31 9.42 15.36
C ASN A 190 0.20 9.15 15.25
N ALA A 191 0.93 10.15 14.80
CA ALA A 191 2.37 10.11 14.54
C ALA A 191 3.01 11.46 14.94
N ASP A 192 4.08 11.39 15.73
CA ASP A 192 4.86 12.57 16.14
C ASP A 192 6.05 12.84 15.23
N GLU A 193 6.43 11.83 14.41
CA GLU A 193 7.60 11.88 13.55
C GLU A 193 7.27 11.40 12.13
N VAL A 194 7.94 12.02 11.16
CA VAL A 194 7.89 11.66 9.74
C VAL A 194 9.31 11.50 9.21
N GLY A 195 9.54 10.45 8.40
CA GLY A 195 10.83 10.20 7.77
C GLY A 195 11.10 11.15 6.61
N CYS A 196 12.30 11.70 6.56
CA CYS A 196 12.77 12.51 5.45
C CYS A 196 13.13 11.62 4.25
N VAL A 197 12.87 12.11 3.04
CA VAL A 197 13.25 11.44 1.78
C VAL A 197 14.19 12.30 0.96
N ASP A 198 15.05 11.66 0.18
CA ASP A 198 15.95 12.34 -0.76
C ASP A 198 15.29 12.57 -2.14
N GLY A 199 16.04 13.08 -3.10
CA GLY A 199 15.56 13.38 -4.46
C GLY A 199 15.14 12.15 -5.28
N ASP A 200 15.57 10.96 -4.88
CA ASP A 200 15.18 9.67 -5.48
C ASP A 200 14.00 9.03 -4.72
N GLY A 201 13.47 9.70 -3.68
CA GLY A 201 12.39 9.20 -2.82
C GLY A 201 12.85 8.14 -1.82
N LEU A 202 14.15 7.96 -1.62
CA LEU A 202 14.70 7.04 -0.63
C LEU A 202 14.62 7.65 0.77
N TYR A 203 14.14 6.88 1.76
CA TYR A 203 14.21 7.28 3.17
C TYR A 203 15.66 7.46 3.61
N THR A 204 15.97 8.63 4.16
CA THR A 204 17.35 9.02 4.51
C THR A 204 17.83 8.44 5.85
N GLY A 205 16.92 7.92 6.67
CA GLY A 205 17.19 7.54 8.06
C GLY A 205 16.92 8.69 9.06
N GLU A 206 16.63 9.90 8.57
CA GLU A 206 16.32 11.05 9.40
C GLU A 206 14.81 11.11 9.69
N LEU A 207 14.45 11.32 10.97
CA LEU A 207 13.09 11.57 11.43
C LEU A 207 12.93 13.06 11.78
N LEU A 208 11.88 13.67 11.28
CA LEU A 208 11.48 15.04 11.52
C LEU A 208 10.30 15.07 12.50
N ASP A 209 10.39 15.83 13.59
CA ASP A 209 9.24 16.15 14.44
C ASP A 209 8.20 16.92 13.61
N VAL A 210 6.96 16.44 13.60
CA VAL A 210 5.89 17.02 12.77
C VAL A 210 5.41 18.38 13.27
N THR A 211 5.76 18.79 14.51
CA THR A 211 5.26 19.99 15.15
C THR A 211 5.55 21.26 14.34
N ASN A 212 4.51 22.05 14.05
CA ASN A 212 4.59 23.26 13.23
C ASN A 212 5.07 23.04 11.77
N THR A 213 4.89 21.82 11.24
CA THR A 213 5.18 21.50 9.84
C THR A 213 3.88 21.17 9.10
N PRO A 214 3.90 21.11 7.75
CA PRO A 214 2.75 20.62 6.97
C PRO A 214 2.47 19.12 7.16
N PHE A 215 3.32 18.38 7.86
CA PHE A 215 3.16 16.97 8.22
C PHE A 215 2.45 16.76 9.57
N ASP A 216 2.10 17.81 10.31
CA ASP A 216 1.40 17.70 11.59
C ASP A 216 -0.09 17.37 11.39
N PHE A 217 -0.41 16.09 11.31
CA PHE A 217 -1.76 15.53 11.21
C PHE A 217 -2.25 14.93 12.55
N ARG A 218 -1.63 15.23 13.67
CA ARG A 218 -2.08 14.76 15.00
C ARG A 218 -3.49 15.23 15.36
N SER A 219 -3.92 16.32 14.79
CA SER A 219 -5.32 16.76 14.73
C SER A 219 -5.83 16.71 13.31
N GLU A 220 -7.15 16.56 13.14
CA GLU A 220 -7.80 16.59 11.84
C GLU A 220 -7.39 17.81 11.02
N LYS A 221 -6.92 17.60 9.79
CA LYS A 221 -6.46 18.66 8.90
C LYS A 221 -6.83 18.33 7.44
N VAL A 222 -7.28 19.33 6.70
CA VAL A 222 -7.60 19.19 5.27
C VAL A 222 -6.29 19.03 4.48
N ILE A 223 -6.21 17.98 3.67
CA ILE A 223 -5.00 17.65 2.89
C ILE A 223 -4.62 18.81 1.96
N GLY A 224 -5.61 19.39 1.28
CA GLY A 224 -5.41 20.48 0.32
C GLY A 224 -4.85 21.76 0.92
N ASP A 225 -5.02 21.98 2.22
CA ASP A 225 -4.52 23.17 2.90
C ASP A 225 -3.00 23.15 3.10
N CYS A 226 -2.39 21.98 3.13
CA CYS A 226 -0.98 21.81 3.49
C CYS A 226 -0.13 21.23 2.36
N ILE A 227 -0.71 20.44 1.44
CA ILE A 227 0.05 19.70 0.43
C ILE A 227 0.89 20.58 -0.50
N LYS A 228 0.53 21.86 -0.63
CA LYS A 228 1.21 22.87 -1.47
C LYS A 228 2.12 23.81 -0.68
N ASP A 229 2.34 23.56 0.60
CA ASP A 229 3.26 24.35 1.41
C ASP A 229 4.68 24.32 0.83
N ASN A 230 5.38 25.46 1.02
CA ASN A 230 6.77 25.60 0.58
C ASN A 230 7.74 24.92 1.56
N HIS A 231 7.49 23.65 1.87
CA HIS A 231 8.36 22.84 2.72
C HIS A 231 9.30 21.98 1.85
N PRO A 232 10.62 21.92 2.14
CA PRO A 232 11.58 21.20 1.30
C PRO A 232 11.18 19.75 1.01
N GLN A 233 10.67 19.03 1.99
CA GLN A 233 10.26 17.64 1.84
C GLN A 233 9.04 17.47 0.90
N LEU A 234 8.04 18.39 0.98
CA LEU A 234 6.90 18.39 0.06
C LEU A 234 7.31 18.69 -1.39
N ILE A 235 8.25 19.64 -1.56
CA ILE A 235 8.81 19.98 -2.87
C ILE A 235 9.54 18.79 -3.46
N THR A 236 10.40 18.13 -2.66
CA THR A 236 11.17 16.95 -3.06
C THR A 236 10.26 15.80 -3.52
N ALA A 237 9.23 15.50 -2.75
CA ALA A 237 8.30 14.40 -3.03
C ALA A 237 7.12 14.80 -3.95
N ARG A 238 6.98 16.07 -4.34
CA ARG A 238 5.86 16.63 -5.14
C ARG A 238 4.50 16.50 -4.44
N GLY A 239 4.49 16.46 -3.12
CA GLY A 239 3.35 16.20 -2.25
C GLY A 239 3.76 15.32 -1.08
N TYR A 240 2.83 14.55 -0.52
CA TYR A 240 3.17 13.55 0.48
C TYR A 240 3.68 12.28 -0.21
N ASP A 241 4.81 11.77 0.25
CA ASP A 241 5.39 10.45 -0.07
C ASP A 241 6.42 10.11 1.02
N HIS A 242 5.94 9.99 2.26
CA HIS A 242 6.79 9.94 3.45
C HIS A 242 6.32 8.87 4.43
N PRO A 243 7.25 8.15 5.12
CA PRO A 243 6.90 7.23 6.19
C PRO A 243 6.62 7.99 7.49
N PHE A 244 5.44 7.78 8.07
CA PHE A 244 5.04 8.30 9.39
C PHE A 244 5.22 7.22 10.45
N VAL A 245 5.85 7.56 11.57
CA VAL A 245 6.06 6.66 12.71
C VAL A 245 4.89 6.79 13.68
N PHE A 246 4.16 5.70 13.87
CA PHE A 246 2.98 5.68 14.72
C PHE A 246 3.34 5.61 16.21
N ASN A 247 2.57 6.33 17.03
CA ASN A 247 2.71 6.37 18.48
C ASN A 247 1.56 5.67 19.22
N THR A 248 0.68 4.96 18.50
CA THR A 248 -0.47 4.21 19.04
C THR A 248 -0.58 2.83 18.39
N ASP A 249 -1.27 1.90 19.09
CA ASP A 249 -1.48 0.53 18.62
C ASP A 249 -2.80 0.33 17.87
N LYS A 250 -3.66 1.36 17.81
CA LYS A 250 -4.97 1.31 17.14
C LYS A 250 -5.33 2.68 16.58
N ASN A 251 -6.15 2.68 15.53
CA ASN A 251 -6.63 3.90 14.87
C ASN A 251 -5.48 4.85 14.53
N GLN A 252 -4.42 4.29 13.97
CA GLN A 252 -3.20 5.03 13.68
C GLN A 252 -3.43 6.13 12.64
N ALA A 253 -4.34 5.87 11.68
CA ALA A 253 -4.72 6.86 10.67
C ALA A 253 -6.24 6.90 10.48
N GLU A 254 -6.76 8.10 10.23
CA GLU A 254 -8.15 8.35 9.84
C GLU A 254 -8.18 9.27 8.63
N LEU A 255 -8.94 8.86 7.60
CA LEU A 255 -9.22 9.68 6.42
C LEU A 255 -10.73 9.88 6.33
N TYR A 256 -11.18 11.10 6.16
CA TYR A 256 -12.60 11.45 6.12
C TYR A 256 -12.93 12.32 4.90
N SER A 257 -13.99 11.99 4.19
CA SER A 257 -14.56 12.86 3.17
C SER A 257 -15.80 13.58 3.70
N PRO A 258 -15.80 14.91 3.78
CA PRO A 258 -17.00 15.68 4.12
C PRO A 258 -18.06 15.64 3.02
N GLU A 259 -17.67 15.31 1.79
CA GLU A 259 -18.56 15.22 0.62
C GLU A 259 -19.47 14.01 0.73
N THR A 260 -18.92 12.83 0.97
CA THR A 260 -19.67 11.57 1.08
C THR A 260 -20.05 11.19 2.51
N GLY A 261 -19.36 11.78 3.51
CA GLY A 261 -19.51 11.41 4.91
C GLY A 261 -18.81 10.09 5.26
N ILE A 262 -18.05 9.50 4.34
CA ILE A 262 -17.30 8.25 4.55
C ILE A 262 -16.04 8.54 5.34
N LYS A 263 -15.75 7.67 6.32
CA LYS A 263 -14.50 7.66 7.08
C LYS A 263 -13.81 6.30 6.93
N LEU A 264 -12.54 6.33 6.54
CA LEU A 264 -11.61 5.22 6.63
C LEU A 264 -10.82 5.33 7.94
N THR A 265 -10.75 4.25 8.70
CA THR A 265 -9.87 4.13 9.88
C THR A 265 -8.91 2.98 9.66
N VAL A 266 -7.63 3.23 9.81
CA VAL A 266 -6.57 2.23 9.68
C VAL A 266 -6.04 1.85 11.05
N SER A 267 -6.03 0.54 11.31
CA SER A 267 -5.35 -0.07 12.47
C SER A 267 -4.37 -1.13 11.97
N THR A 268 -3.16 -1.13 12.48
CA THR A 268 -2.09 -2.02 12.03
C THR A 268 -1.20 -2.48 13.17
N THR A 269 -0.54 -3.62 13.00
CA THR A 269 0.53 -4.09 13.87
C THR A 269 1.91 -3.57 13.44
N TYR A 270 2.01 -2.92 12.29
CA TYR A 270 3.23 -2.26 11.85
C TYR A 270 3.45 -0.92 12.60
N PRO A 271 4.72 -0.53 12.81
CA PRO A 271 5.06 0.69 13.55
C PRO A 271 4.92 1.97 12.72
N SER A 272 4.73 1.87 11.42
CA SER A 272 4.70 3.02 10.50
C SER A 272 3.81 2.78 9.30
N ALA A 273 3.57 3.83 8.52
CA ALA A 273 3.01 3.74 7.18
C ALA A 273 3.62 4.80 6.27
N GLN A 274 3.87 4.42 5.01
CA GLN A 274 4.06 5.40 3.95
C GLN A 274 2.73 6.06 3.66
N VAL A 275 2.70 7.39 3.71
CA VAL A 275 1.55 8.21 3.29
C VAL A 275 1.92 8.85 1.96
N TYR A 276 1.24 8.43 0.90
CA TYR A 276 1.53 8.83 -0.47
C TYR A 276 0.30 9.43 -1.14
N SER A 277 0.42 10.65 -1.62
CA SER A 277 -0.69 11.41 -2.23
C SER A 277 -0.81 11.20 -3.74
N ALA A 278 -0.48 10.02 -4.24
CA ALA A 278 -0.65 9.64 -5.65
C ALA A 278 -0.02 10.63 -6.66
N ASN A 279 1.17 11.15 -6.34
CA ASN A 279 1.81 12.27 -7.04
C ASN A 279 2.20 11.97 -8.50
N TYR A 280 2.20 10.69 -8.89
CA TYR A 280 2.64 10.23 -10.22
C TYR A 280 1.52 9.60 -11.05
N LEU A 281 0.26 9.67 -10.61
CA LEU A 281 -0.86 9.32 -11.48
C LEU A 281 -0.95 10.37 -12.59
N ASP A 282 -0.98 9.93 -13.85
CA ASP A 282 -1.03 10.86 -14.99
C ASP A 282 -1.68 10.21 -16.22
N GLY A 283 -2.96 10.50 -16.42
CA GLY A 283 -3.68 10.19 -17.65
C GLY A 283 -4.21 8.77 -17.80
N GLN A 284 -3.97 7.85 -16.85
CA GLN A 284 -4.59 6.54 -16.89
C GLN A 284 -6.11 6.65 -16.67
N LEU A 285 -6.88 5.79 -17.36
CA LEU A 285 -8.31 5.69 -17.10
C LEU A 285 -8.56 4.81 -15.86
N ASP A 286 -9.46 5.27 -15.02
CA ASP A 286 -9.98 4.44 -13.94
C ASP A 286 -11.10 3.50 -14.41
N LYS A 287 -11.53 2.59 -13.53
CA LYS A 287 -12.57 1.59 -13.80
C LYS A 287 -13.98 2.16 -14.06
N TYR A 288 -14.18 3.46 -13.86
CA TYR A 288 -15.43 4.18 -14.14
C TYR A 288 -15.30 5.17 -15.31
N GLY A 289 -14.15 5.17 -16.00
CA GLY A 289 -13.89 5.98 -17.20
C GLY A 289 -13.44 7.40 -16.89
N TYR A 290 -13.09 7.73 -15.65
CA TYR A 290 -12.43 8.99 -15.32
C TYR A 290 -10.94 8.92 -15.60
N THR A 291 -10.36 10.03 -16.00
CA THR A 291 -8.90 10.16 -16.13
C THR A 291 -8.29 10.43 -14.76
N MET A 292 -7.36 9.59 -14.33
CA MET A 292 -6.63 9.78 -13.08
C MET A 292 -5.56 10.87 -13.22
N HIS A 293 -5.45 11.72 -12.20
CA HIS A 293 -4.49 12.81 -12.12
C HIS A 293 -3.70 12.76 -10.80
N PRO A 294 -2.56 13.47 -10.71
CA PRO A 294 -1.85 13.62 -9.44
C PRO A 294 -2.78 14.12 -8.34
N GLN A 295 -2.66 13.48 -7.17
CA GLN A 295 -3.44 13.80 -5.96
C GLN A 295 -4.94 13.43 -6.06
N ASP A 296 -5.29 12.50 -6.92
CA ASP A 296 -6.64 11.92 -6.97
C ASP A 296 -6.88 10.86 -5.89
N ALA A 297 -5.84 10.43 -5.19
CA ALA A 297 -5.96 9.46 -4.11
C ALA A 297 -4.91 9.66 -3.01
N LEU A 298 -5.10 8.97 -1.89
CA LEU A 298 -4.13 8.83 -0.81
C LEU A 298 -3.87 7.37 -0.52
N CYS A 299 -2.60 6.95 -0.55
CA CYS A 299 -2.19 5.63 -0.07
C CYS A 299 -1.76 5.73 1.39
N ILE A 300 -2.13 4.72 2.19
CA ILE A 300 -1.68 4.53 3.58
C ILE A 300 -1.11 3.11 3.65
N GLU A 301 0.17 2.99 3.34
CA GLU A 301 0.87 1.73 3.15
C GLU A 301 1.56 1.33 4.46
N THR A 302 0.86 0.55 5.28
CA THR A 302 1.39 0.12 6.58
C THR A 302 2.57 -0.83 6.40
N SER A 303 3.70 -0.54 7.06
CA SER A 303 4.95 -1.29 6.90
C SER A 303 5.94 -0.95 8.02
N TYR A 304 7.08 -1.65 8.06
CA TYR A 304 8.28 -1.12 8.70
C TYR A 304 8.85 0.06 7.87
N LEU A 305 9.67 0.90 8.49
CA LEU A 305 10.33 2.01 7.79
C LEU A 305 11.06 1.52 6.54
N PRO A 306 10.99 2.27 5.43
CA PRO A 306 11.71 1.93 4.21
C PRO A 306 13.22 1.80 4.46
N ASP A 307 13.85 0.88 3.73
CA ASP A 307 15.30 0.66 3.78
C ASP A 307 15.87 0.39 5.19
N SER A 308 15.02 -0.09 6.12
CA SER A 308 15.42 -0.33 7.51
C SER A 308 16.59 -1.30 7.65
N ILE A 309 16.81 -2.18 6.67
CA ILE A 309 17.98 -3.06 6.62
C ILE A 309 19.31 -2.29 6.62
N HIS A 310 19.32 -1.04 6.13
CA HIS A 310 20.49 -0.15 6.15
C HIS A 310 20.43 0.92 7.24
N LYS A 311 19.23 1.29 7.69
CA LYS A 311 19.00 2.47 8.54
C LYS A 311 18.84 2.11 10.01
N GLU A 312 18.59 0.83 10.34
CA GLU A 312 18.37 0.38 11.71
C GLU A 312 19.48 -0.58 12.16
N GLU A 313 19.91 -0.47 13.42
CA GLU A 313 20.88 -1.39 14.02
C GLU A 313 20.31 -2.82 14.17
N ASN A 314 19.02 -2.94 14.47
CA ASN A 314 18.30 -4.20 14.63
C ASN A 314 17.00 -4.22 13.78
N PRO A 315 17.12 -4.32 12.46
CA PRO A 315 15.97 -4.17 11.58
C PRO A 315 14.96 -5.31 11.76
N LYS A 316 13.71 -4.93 12.00
CA LYS A 316 12.58 -5.87 12.18
C LYS A 316 12.15 -6.57 10.91
N VAL A 317 12.64 -6.13 9.77
CA VAL A 317 12.39 -6.75 8.45
C VAL A 317 13.10 -8.10 8.27
N ILE A 318 14.00 -8.49 9.18
CA ILE A 318 14.68 -9.80 9.12
C ILE A 318 13.74 -10.87 9.67
N LEU A 319 13.34 -11.79 8.79
CA LEU A 319 12.65 -13.04 9.10
C LEU A 319 13.70 -14.14 9.33
N LYS A 320 13.61 -14.81 10.49
CA LYS A 320 14.53 -15.87 10.92
C LYS A 320 13.85 -17.24 10.85
#